data_cd4095b259d6a5608261661e48f97ba1
#
_entry.id   cd4095b259d6a5608261661e48f97ba1
#
_cell.length_a   1.000
_cell.length_b   1.000
_cell.length_c   1.000
_cell.angle_alpha   90.00
_cell.angle_beta   90.00
_cell.angle_gamma   90.00
#
_symmetry.space_group_name_H-M   'P 1'
#
loop_
_entity.id
_entity.type
_entity.pdbx_description
1 polymer ?
#
loop_
_entity_poly.entity_id
_entity_poly.type
_entity_poly.pdbx_seq_one_letter_code
_entity_poly.pdbx_strand_id
1 'polypeptide(L)'
;PRYVFVWLPSDYSPKEKYDVLYMHDGQMLFDANTTWNKQEWGIDEVVGKLLNEKKIKPCIVVGVANIPETRYADYFPQKALKNLPDSIVPGDVGFNADNYLRFLVEEVKPFIDKKYSTNKSVEHTFVMGSSMGGLISLYALCEYPEVFGGAACMSTHVPMILSNELSKEKADQWSEAFRNYLDKNLPKANSRMIYMDRGDATLDAYYPPYQDKLDSLMARKGWKTPMWISKVFPGAGHTEEDWNKRLDN
;
A
#
# COMPACT_ATOMS: atom_id res chain seq x y z
N PRO A 1 -18.76 -9.74 5.27
CA PRO A 1 -17.87 -9.41 6.40
C PRO A 1 -16.42 -9.53 5.97
N ARG A 2 -15.57 -8.63 6.50
CA ARG A 2 -14.15 -8.60 6.20
C ARG A 2 -13.38 -8.84 7.51
N TYR A 3 -12.42 -9.75 7.51
CA TYR A 3 -11.59 -10.00 8.69
C TYR A 3 -10.56 -8.89 8.87
N VAL A 4 -10.29 -8.56 10.12
CA VAL A 4 -9.23 -7.63 10.52
C VAL A 4 -8.35 -8.36 11.54
N PHE A 5 -7.09 -8.54 11.20
CA PHE A 5 -6.07 -9.14 12.06
C PHE A 5 -5.32 -8.03 12.79
N VAL A 6 -5.02 -8.23 14.06
CA VAL A 6 -4.25 -7.25 14.83
C VAL A 6 -3.09 -7.96 15.49
N TRP A 7 -1.88 -7.59 15.10
CA TRP A 7 -0.67 -8.01 15.76
C TRP A 7 -0.22 -6.94 16.77
N LEU A 8 0.13 -7.40 17.95
CA LEU A 8 0.67 -6.58 19.03
C LEU A 8 2.08 -7.03 19.35
N PRO A 9 3.03 -6.12 19.65
CA PRO A 9 4.35 -6.53 20.12
C PRO A 9 4.24 -7.32 21.44
N SER A 10 5.19 -8.20 21.68
CA SER A 10 5.19 -9.11 22.84
C SER A 10 5.18 -8.40 24.20
N ASP A 11 5.68 -7.17 24.23
CA ASP A 11 5.74 -6.28 25.39
C ASP A 11 4.62 -5.22 25.39
N TYR A 12 3.57 -5.43 24.59
CA TYR A 12 2.45 -4.48 24.52
C TYR A 12 1.90 -4.12 25.91
N SER A 13 1.78 -2.82 26.14
CA SER A 13 1.20 -2.27 27.37
C SER A 13 0.13 -1.22 27.06
N PRO A 14 -1.05 -1.28 27.68
CA PRO A 14 -2.06 -0.26 27.50
C PRO A 14 -1.67 1.12 28.08
N LYS A 15 -0.54 1.20 28.79
CA LYS A 15 0.00 2.44 29.36
C LYS A 15 0.91 3.18 28.36
N GLU A 16 1.40 2.47 27.35
CA GLU A 16 2.23 3.02 26.28
C GLU A 16 1.39 3.43 25.06
N LYS A 17 1.96 4.23 24.17
CA LYS A 17 1.30 4.65 22.93
C LYS A 17 2.04 4.08 21.73
N TYR A 18 1.27 3.55 20.78
CA TYR A 18 1.80 2.82 19.62
C TYR A 18 1.41 3.52 18.31
N ASP A 19 2.36 3.58 17.40
CA ASP A 19 2.08 3.92 16.01
C ASP A 19 1.26 2.77 15.39
N VAL A 20 0.50 3.05 14.35
CA VAL A 20 -0.32 2.01 13.69
C VAL A 20 0.01 1.89 12.22
N LEU A 21 0.38 0.69 11.81
CA LEU A 21 0.57 0.31 10.42
C LEU A 21 -0.65 -0.50 9.94
N TYR A 22 -1.46 0.09 9.07
CA TYR A 22 -2.54 -0.60 8.38
C TYR A 22 -2.01 -1.26 7.12
N MET A 23 -2.19 -2.58 7.00
CA MET A 23 -1.72 -3.35 5.86
C MET A 23 -2.89 -3.98 5.10
N HIS A 24 -2.85 -3.84 3.79
CA HIS A 24 -3.77 -4.53 2.89
C HIS A 24 -3.42 -6.02 2.78
N ASP A 25 -4.37 -6.80 2.27
CA ASP A 25 -4.20 -8.27 2.12
C ASP A 25 -3.86 -8.97 3.44
N GLY A 26 -4.57 -8.60 4.52
CA GLY A 26 -4.28 -8.99 5.91
C GLY A 26 -4.15 -10.50 6.16
N GLN A 27 -4.80 -11.33 5.32
CA GLN A 27 -4.69 -12.80 5.40
C GLN A 27 -3.33 -13.33 4.95
N MET A 28 -2.48 -12.50 4.31
CA MET A 28 -1.18 -12.91 3.79
C MET A 28 -0.01 -12.54 4.72
N LEU A 29 -0.26 -11.99 5.90
CA LEU A 29 0.76 -11.27 6.67
C LEU A 29 1.51 -12.13 7.69
N PHE A 30 0.85 -13.13 8.33
CA PHE A 30 1.28 -13.68 9.61
C PHE A 30 1.43 -15.20 9.66
N ASP A 31 0.93 -15.97 8.71
CA ASP A 31 0.98 -17.44 8.73
C ASP A 31 0.82 -18.04 7.34
N ALA A 32 1.91 -18.53 6.78
CA ALA A 32 1.93 -19.16 5.44
C ALA A 32 0.99 -20.37 5.33
N ASN A 33 0.68 -21.06 6.44
CA ASN A 33 -0.22 -22.20 6.40
C ASN A 33 -1.66 -21.81 6.08
N THR A 34 -2.04 -20.56 6.34
CA THR A 34 -3.39 -20.04 6.11
C THR A 34 -3.52 -19.33 4.75
N THR A 35 -2.41 -19.02 4.07
CA THR A 35 -2.42 -18.34 2.79
C THR A 35 -2.70 -19.28 1.62
N TRP A 36 -3.24 -18.72 0.53
CA TRP A 36 -3.61 -19.50 -0.66
C TRP A 36 -2.41 -20.08 -1.41
N ASN A 37 -1.24 -19.41 -1.37
CA ASN A 37 -0.01 -19.79 -2.07
C ASN A 37 1.08 -20.36 -1.13
N LYS A 38 0.76 -20.53 0.15
CA LYS A 38 1.70 -20.99 1.19
C LYS A 38 2.92 -20.09 1.39
N GLN A 39 2.78 -18.82 1.08
CA GLN A 39 3.76 -17.77 1.36
C GLN A 39 3.12 -16.71 2.25
N GLU A 40 3.92 -16.05 3.05
CA GLU A 40 3.51 -14.96 3.90
C GLU A 40 4.51 -13.80 3.86
N TRP A 41 4.09 -12.66 4.36
CA TRP A 41 4.96 -11.52 4.53
C TRP A 41 5.91 -11.64 5.73
N GLY A 42 5.56 -12.44 6.76
CA GLY A 42 6.30 -12.54 8.01
C GLY A 42 6.49 -11.18 8.68
N ILE A 43 5.46 -10.35 8.63
CA ILE A 43 5.54 -8.96 9.12
C ILE A 43 5.73 -8.92 10.63
N ASP A 44 5.21 -9.87 11.37
CA ASP A 44 5.33 -9.98 12.80
C ASP A 44 6.77 -10.33 13.22
N GLU A 45 7.45 -11.22 12.51
CA GLU A 45 8.86 -11.53 12.76
C GLU A 45 9.75 -10.32 12.48
N VAL A 46 9.55 -9.66 11.32
CA VAL A 46 10.39 -8.53 10.91
C VAL A 46 10.16 -7.33 11.83
N VAL A 47 8.89 -6.96 12.08
CA VAL A 47 8.56 -5.85 12.98
C VAL A 47 9.01 -6.16 14.40
N GLY A 48 8.78 -7.40 14.89
CA GLY A 48 9.24 -7.84 16.20
C GLY A 48 10.76 -7.73 16.37
N LYS A 49 11.52 -8.15 15.35
CA LYS A 49 13.00 -7.97 15.31
C LYS A 49 13.40 -6.50 15.35
N LEU A 50 12.79 -5.66 14.51
CA LEU A 50 13.12 -4.23 14.43
C LEU A 50 12.81 -3.48 15.74
N LEU A 51 11.74 -3.86 16.44
CA LEU A 51 11.39 -3.35 17.76
C LEU A 51 12.44 -3.74 18.81
N ASN A 52 12.81 -5.03 18.85
CA ASN A 52 13.83 -5.54 19.76
C ASN A 52 15.19 -4.87 19.54
N GLU A 53 15.53 -4.57 18.30
CA GLU A 53 16.74 -3.86 17.90
C GLU A 53 16.63 -2.33 18.08
N LYS A 54 15.47 -1.82 18.49
CA LYS A 54 15.17 -0.39 18.67
C LYS A 54 15.38 0.44 17.39
N LYS A 55 15.18 -0.18 16.23
CA LYS A 55 15.28 0.47 14.91
C LYS A 55 14.03 1.22 14.52
N ILE A 56 12.90 0.85 15.08
CA ILE A 56 11.61 1.49 14.86
C ILE A 56 10.94 1.84 16.19
N LYS A 57 9.97 2.75 16.14
CA LYS A 57 9.12 3.07 17.29
C LYS A 57 8.12 1.95 17.57
N PRO A 58 7.63 1.84 18.82
CA PRO A 58 6.57 0.89 19.14
C PRO A 58 5.37 1.02 18.21
N CYS A 59 4.98 -0.06 17.56
CA CYS A 59 3.86 -0.05 16.62
C CYS A 59 2.98 -1.30 16.73
N ILE A 60 1.75 -1.14 16.27
CA ILE A 60 0.72 -2.18 16.09
C ILE A 60 0.56 -2.39 14.59
N VAL A 61 0.47 -3.64 14.13
CA VAL A 61 0.14 -3.95 12.74
C VAL A 61 -1.33 -4.39 12.66
N VAL A 62 -2.07 -3.74 11.75
CA VAL A 62 -3.49 -4.02 11.51
C VAL A 62 -3.65 -4.52 10.07
N GLY A 63 -3.78 -5.82 9.90
CA GLY A 63 -3.99 -6.46 8.61
C GLY A 63 -5.48 -6.49 8.23
N VAL A 64 -5.85 -5.82 7.15
CA VAL A 64 -7.22 -5.84 6.62
C VAL A 64 -7.29 -6.85 5.49
N ALA A 65 -8.02 -7.95 5.71
CA ALA A 65 -8.17 -8.99 4.69
C ALA A 65 -8.86 -8.45 3.43
N ASN A 66 -8.42 -8.88 2.27
CA ASN A 66 -9.17 -8.68 1.05
C ASN A 66 -10.36 -9.65 0.95
N ILE A 67 -11.24 -9.39 0.01
CA ILE A 67 -12.24 -10.34 -0.48
C ILE A 67 -11.79 -10.67 -1.90
N PRO A 68 -11.40 -11.93 -2.21
CA PRO A 68 -10.77 -12.27 -3.49
C PRO A 68 -11.56 -11.80 -4.71
N GLU A 69 -12.89 -11.94 -4.66
CA GLU A 69 -13.79 -11.60 -5.75
C GLU A 69 -13.86 -10.10 -6.02
N THR A 70 -13.65 -9.27 -5.00
CA THR A 70 -13.74 -7.80 -5.10
C THR A 70 -12.40 -7.09 -4.95
N ARG A 71 -11.30 -7.82 -4.67
CA ARG A 71 -9.99 -7.22 -4.38
C ARG A 71 -9.54 -6.22 -5.44
N TYR A 72 -9.72 -6.57 -6.71
CA TYR A 72 -9.36 -5.67 -7.80
C TYR A 72 -10.17 -4.37 -7.76
N ALA A 73 -11.48 -4.47 -7.60
CA ALA A 73 -12.39 -3.33 -7.52
C ALA A 73 -12.14 -2.47 -6.26
N ASP A 74 -11.87 -3.12 -5.11
CA ASP A 74 -11.62 -2.45 -3.83
C ASP A 74 -10.26 -1.70 -3.80
N TYR A 75 -9.28 -2.16 -4.58
CA TYR A 75 -7.93 -1.59 -4.56
C TYR A 75 -7.61 -0.72 -5.78
N PHE A 76 -8.54 -0.58 -6.69
CA PHE A 76 -8.36 0.20 -7.90
C PHE A 76 -8.64 1.69 -7.67
N PRO A 77 -7.69 2.62 -7.93
CA PRO A 77 -7.86 4.06 -7.73
C PRO A 77 -8.89 4.66 -8.70
N GLN A 78 -10.16 4.47 -8.43
CA GLN A 78 -11.27 4.74 -9.37
C GLN A 78 -11.36 6.20 -9.85
N LYS A 79 -10.98 7.16 -9.00
CA LYS A 79 -10.99 8.58 -9.41
C LYS A 79 -9.93 8.91 -10.46
N ALA A 80 -8.90 8.07 -10.61
CA ALA A 80 -7.93 8.23 -11.68
C ALA A 80 -8.55 8.07 -13.07
N LEU A 81 -9.61 7.27 -13.18
CA LEU A 81 -10.27 6.99 -14.47
C LEU A 81 -11.18 8.10 -14.98
N LYS A 82 -11.51 9.10 -14.16
CA LYS A 82 -12.48 10.15 -14.52
C LYS A 82 -12.14 10.94 -15.79
N ASN A 83 -10.89 10.88 -16.25
CA ASN A 83 -10.43 11.59 -17.42
C ASN A 83 -10.13 10.66 -18.61
N LEU A 84 -10.46 9.37 -18.49
CA LEU A 84 -10.32 8.41 -19.59
C LEU A 84 -11.62 8.33 -20.40
N PRO A 85 -11.54 8.13 -21.73
CA PRO A 85 -12.70 7.80 -22.54
C PRO A 85 -13.38 6.52 -22.05
N ASP A 86 -14.73 6.48 -22.07
CA ASP A 86 -15.51 5.31 -21.63
C ASP A 86 -15.11 4.00 -22.35
N SER A 87 -14.67 4.10 -23.61
CA SER A 87 -14.22 2.94 -24.40
C SER A 87 -12.95 2.27 -23.85
N ILE A 88 -12.23 2.94 -22.95
CA ILE A 88 -10.96 2.46 -22.35
C ILE A 88 -11.18 2.03 -20.90
N VAL A 89 -12.20 2.57 -20.26
CA VAL A 89 -12.59 2.18 -18.90
C VAL A 89 -13.27 0.82 -18.97
N PRO A 90 -12.85 -0.18 -18.14
CA PRO A 90 -13.54 -1.46 -18.12
C PRO A 90 -15.02 -1.26 -17.76
N GLY A 91 -15.92 -1.73 -18.61
CA GLY A 91 -17.33 -1.80 -18.26
C GLY A 91 -17.54 -2.75 -17.08
N ASP A 92 -18.48 -2.44 -16.21
CA ASP A 92 -19.02 -3.32 -15.15
C ASP A 92 -18.04 -3.89 -14.10
N VAL A 93 -16.85 -3.32 -13.91
CA VAL A 93 -15.94 -3.79 -12.84
C VAL A 93 -16.45 -3.44 -11.45
N GLY A 94 -17.40 -2.51 -11.34
CA GLY A 94 -17.95 -2.11 -10.03
C GLY A 94 -16.89 -1.56 -9.07
N PHE A 95 -16.01 -0.67 -9.53
CA PHE A 95 -14.95 -0.07 -8.71
C PHE A 95 -15.47 0.44 -7.38
N ASN A 96 -14.78 0.10 -6.30
CA ASN A 96 -15.27 0.29 -4.94
C ASN A 96 -14.21 0.84 -3.97
N ALA A 97 -13.08 1.33 -4.49
CA ALA A 97 -11.96 1.79 -3.68
C ALA A 97 -12.33 2.91 -2.69
N ASP A 98 -13.20 3.84 -3.10
CA ASP A 98 -13.64 4.93 -2.21
C ASP A 98 -14.42 4.38 -1.00
N ASN A 99 -15.28 3.36 -1.19
CA ASN A 99 -15.98 2.70 -0.09
C ASN A 99 -15.05 1.85 0.77
N TYR A 100 -14.06 1.18 0.16
CA TYR A 100 -13.06 0.43 0.90
C TYR A 100 -12.23 1.35 1.79
N LEU A 101 -11.77 2.49 1.29
CA LEU A 101 -11.04 3.46 2.10
C LEU A 101 -11.92 4.10 3.18
N ARG A 102 -13.19 4.38 2.87
CA ARG A 102 -14.14 4.86 3.88
C ARG A 102 -14.32 3.85 5.01
N PHE A 103 -14.48 2.56 4.68
CA PHE A 103 -14.51 1.49 5.68
C PHE A 103 -13.24 1.47 6.54
N LEU A 104 -12.06 1.58 5.93
CA LEU A 104 -10.79 1.60 6.66
C LEU A 104 -10.70 2.79 7.62
N VAL A 105 -11.12 3.98 7.17
CA VAL A 105 -10.96 5.24 7.91
C VAL A 105 -12.09 5.46 8.93
N GLU A 106 -13.33 5.14 8.58
CA GLU A 106 -14.50 5.46 9.41
C GLU A 106 -14.94 4.31 10.32
N GLU A 107 -14.56 3.05 10.02
CA GLU A 107 -14.94 1.89 10.81
C GLU A 107 -13.73 1.21 11.45
N VAL A 108 -12.74 0.77 10.67
CA VAL A 108 -11.59 0.02 11.19
C VAL A 108 -10.73 0.88 12.10
N LYS A 109 -10.26 2.04 11.62
CA LYS A 109 -9.39 2.91 12.42
C LYS A 109 -10.04 3.35 13.74
N PRO A 110 -11.28 3.83 13.80
CA PRO A 110 -11.93 4.17 15.07
C PRO A 110 -12.09 2.99 16.02
N PHE A 111 -12.36 1.79 15.50
CA PHE A 111 -12.41 0.57 16.30
C PHE A 111 -11.05 0.25 16.93
N ILE A 112 -9.97 0.29 16.14
CA ILE A 112 -8.60 0.07 16.62
C ILE A 112 -8.21 1.10 17.67
N ASP A 113 -8.46 2.37 17.41
CA ASP A 113 -8.15 3.49 18.31
C ASP A 113 -8.95 3.47 19.63
N LYS A 114 -10.10 2.80 19.63
CA LYS A 114 -10.90 2.58 20.83
C LYS A 114 -10.43 1.37 21.63
N LYS A 115 -10.01 0.31 20.93
CA LYS A 115 -9.68 -0.98 21.54
C LYS A 115 -8.24 -1.06 22.04
N TYR A 116 -7.31 -0.36 21.39
CA TYR A 116 -5.88 -0.44 21.68
C TYR A 116 -5.32 0.96 22.02
N SER A 117 -4.15 0.97 22.65
CA SER A 117 -3.50 2.22 23.06
C SER A 117 -2.68 2.82 21.92
N THR A 118 -3.36 3.43 20.97
CA THR A 118 -2.77 4.01 19.76
C THR A 118 -2.43 5.48 19.89
N ASN A 119 -1.42 5.95 19.14
CA ASN A 119 -1.30 7.33 18.75
C ASN A 119 -2.26 7.60 17.59
N LYS A 120 -3.21 8.53 17.78
CA LYS A 120 -4.30 8.75 16.82
C LYS A 120 -3.97 9.78 15.75
N SER A 121 -2.89 10.54 15.93
CA SER A 121 -2.55 11.62 15.02
C SER A 121 -1.96 11.08 13.69
N VAL A 122 -2.00 11.92 12.69
CA VAL A 122 -1.59 11.59 11.33
C VAL A 122 -0.15 11.09 11.24
N GLU A 123 0.75 11.68 12.05
CA GLU A 123 2.19 11.34 12.05
C GLU A 123 2.49 9.92 12.57
N HIS A 124 1.48 9.26 13.14
CA HIS A 124 1.56 7.96 13.78
C HIS A 124 0.66 6.89 13.12
N THR A 125 0.10 7.22 11.94
CA THR A 125 -0.80 6.35 11.21
C THR A 125 -0.27 6.11 9.79
N PHE A 126 0.02 4.88 9.46
CA PHE A 126 0.64 4.50 8.19
C PHE A 126 -0.19 3.45 7.47
N VAL A 127 -0.07 3.41 6.15
CA VAL A 127 -0.73 2.41 5.30
C VAL A 127 0.30 1.73 4.40
N MET A 128 0.15 0.43 4.18
CA MET A 128 1.11 -0.35 3.41
C MET A 128 0.44 -1.48 2.63
N GLY A 129 1.02 -1.82 1.49
CA GLY A 129 0.65 -3.00 0.72
C GLY A 129 1.54 -3.21 -0.49
N SER A 130 1.37 -4.35 -1.16
CA SER A 130 2.07 -4.69 -2.39
C SER A 130 1.15 -4.74 -3.59
N SER A 131 1.72 -4.60 -4.77
CA SER A 131 0.98 -4.73 -6.02
C SER A 131 -0.22 -3.75 -6.09
N MET A 132 -1.44 -4.27 -6.23
CA MET A 132 -2.67 -3.48 -6.08
C MET A 132 -2.80 -2.88 -4.68
N GLY A 133 -2.28 -3.55 -3.63
CA GLY A 133 -2.21 -3.01 -2.27
C GLY A 133 -1.31 -1.77 -2.18
N GLY A 134 -0.26 -1.68 -2.98
CA GLY A 134 0.55 -0.47 -3.12
C GLY A 134 -0.21 0.67 -3.79
N LEU A 135 -1.02 0.37 -4.83
CA LEU A 135 -1.88 1.36 -5.48
C LEU A 135 -2.89 1.98 -4.51
N ILE A 136 -3.63 1.14 -3.78
CA ILE A 136 -4.63 1.63 -2.82
C ILE A 136 -3.98 2.35 -1.63
N SER A 137 -2.74 1.98 -1.22
CA SER A 137 -1.99 2.70 -0.18
C SER A 137 -1.64 4.13 -0.63
N LEU A 138 -1.15 4.29 -1.85
CA LEU A 138 -0.85 5.62 -2.38
C LEU A 138 -2.13 6.44 -2.62
N TYR A 139 -3.20 5.79 -3.06
CA TYR A 139 -4.52 6.40 -3.21
C TYR A 139 -5.10 6.83 -1.85
N ALA A 140 -4.97 6.02 -0.80
CA ALA A 140 -5.38 6.35 0.55
C ALA A 140 -4.69 7.62 1.07
N LEU A 141 -3.38 7.75 0.81
CA LEU A 141 -2.63 8.94 1.21
C LEU A 141 -3.12 10.20 0.49
N CYS A 142 -3.58 10.07 -0.77
CA CYS A 142 -4.14 11.19 -1.52
C CYS A 142 -5.55 11.57 -1.07
N GLU A 143 -6.40 10.57 -0.78
CA GLU A 143 -7.79 10.79 -0.41
C GLU A 143 -7.99 11.17 1.06
N TYR A 144 -7.09 10.73 1.95
CA TYR A 144 -7.14 10.95 3.39
C TYR A 144 -5.80 11.44 3.96
N PRO A 145 -5.25 12.56 3.44
CA PRO A 145 -3.96 13.09 3.89
C PRO A 145 -3.97 13.56 5.34
N GLU A 146 -5.16 13.79 5.92
CA GLU A 146 -5.35 14.12 7.33
C GLU A 146 -5.37 12.89 8.25
N VAL A 147 -5.42 11.68 7.68
CA VAL A 147 -5.44 10.41 8.42
C VAL A 147 -4.09 9.72 8.36
N PHE A 148 -3.48 9.65 7.17
CA PHE A 148 -2.25 8.90 6.96
C PHE A 148 -1.02 9.80 6.87
N GLY A 149 -0.04 9.55 7.75
CA GLY A 149 1.27 10.20 7.77
C GLY A 149 2.24 9.67 6.74
N GLY A 150 1.98 8.48 6.21
CA GLY A 150 2.79 7.89 5.16
C GLY A 150 2.18 6.65 4.53
N ALA A 151 2.71 6.31 3.35
CA ALA A 151 2.37 5.11 2.60
C ALA A 151 3.62 4.34 2.18
N ALA A 152 3.63 3.02 2.37
CA ALA A 152 4.64 2.11 1.83
C ALA A 152 4.01 1.25 0.72
N CYS A 153 4.55 1.36 -0.47
CA CYS A 153 3.97 0.85 -1.70
C CYS A 153 4.97 -0.09 -2.38
N MET A 154 4.91 -1.39 -2.06
CA MET A 154 5.87 -2.38 -2.54
C MET A 154 5.42 -2.99 -3.87
N SER A 155 6.34 -3.12 -4.82
CA SER A 155 6.06 -3.67 -6.15
C SER A 155 4.73 -3.15 -6.73
N THR A 156 4.49 -1.85 -6.65
CA THR A 156 3.20 -1.24 -6.95
C THR A 156 2.78 -1.50 -8.39
N HIS A 157 1.57 -2.02 -8.57
CA HIS A 157 1.02 -2.37 -9.89
C HIS A 157 0.58 -1.11 -10.68
N VAL A 158 1.52 -0.21 -10.95
CA VAL A 158 1.26 1.06 -11.67
C VAL A 158 0.65 0.87 -13.06
N PRO A 159 0.91 -0.22 -13.82
CA PRO A 159 0.19 -0.51 -15.06
C PRO A 159 -1.33 -0.64 -14.90
N MET A 160 -1.80 -1.04 -13.72
CA MET A 160 -3.22 -1.12 -13.32
C MET A 160 -4.09 -2.13 -14.10
N ILE A 161 -3.51 -2.89 -15.03
CA ILE A 161 -4.20 -3.85 -15.89
C ILE A 161 -3.88 -5.28 -15.46
N LEU A 162 -4.89 -6.15 -15.41
CA LEU A 162 -4.70 -7.57 -15.15
C LEU A 162 -3.88 -8.24 -16.27
N SER A 163 -3.03 -9.19 -15.90
CA SER A 163 -2.00 -9.80 -16.76
C SER A 163 -2.52 -10.47 -18.05
N ASN A 164 -3.77 -10.91 -18.06
CA ASN A 164 -4.43 -11.51 -19.22
C ASN A 164 -4.95 -10.50 -20.25
N GLU A 165 -4.96 -9.20 -19.91
CA GLU A 165 -5.44 -8.11 -20.75
C GLU A 165 -4.33 -7.11 -21.15
N LEU A 166 -3.06 -7.46 -20.92
CA LEU A 166 -1.91 -6.57 -21.13
C LEU A 166 -1.75 -6.16 -22.60
N SER A 167 -2.58 -5.19 -23.01
CA SER A 167 -2.15 -4.33 -24.10
C SER A 167 -1.29 -3.22 -23.49
N LYS A 168 -0.06 -3.10 -23.99
CA LYS A 168 0.85 -2.03 -23.57
C LYS A 168 0.20 -0.66 -23.67
N GLU A 169 -0.61 -0.45 -24.70
CA GLU A 169 -1.33 0.82 -24.93
C GLU A 169 -2.31 1.14 -23.78
N LYS A 170 -3.11 0.16 -23.33
CA LYS A 170 -4.02 0.36 -22.18
C LYS A 170 -3.22 0.62 -20.90
N ALA A 171 -2.15 -0.15 -20.66
CA ALA A 171 -1.30 0.05 -19.48
C ALA A 171 -0.68 1.46 -19.46
N ASP A 172 -0.22 1.96 -20.60
CA ASP A 172 0.32 3.31 -20.74
C ASP A 172 -0.75 4.37 -20.41
N GLN A 173 -1.97 4.23 -20.95
CA GLN A 173 -3.09 5.15 -20.72
C GLN A 173 -3.55 5.17 -19.26
N TRP A 174 -3.71 4.00 -18.64
CA TRP A 174 -4.16 3.89 -17.26
C TRP A 174 -3.12 4.41 -16.28
N SER A 175 -1.86 4.04 -16.50
CA SER A 175 -0.75 4.55 -15.71
C SER A 175 -0.61 6.07 -15.84
N GLU A 176 -0.85 6.64 -17.03
CA GLU A 176 -0.87 8.08 -17.24
C GLU A 176 -2.04 8.73 -16.48
N ALA A 177 -3.23 8.16 -16.57
CA ALA A 177 -4.40 8.65 -15.82
C ALA A 177 -4.14 8.66 -14.31
N PHE A 178 -3.50 7.62 -13.77
CA PHE A 178 -3.12 7.58 -12.36
C PHE A 178 -2.07 8.64 -12.02
N ARG A 179 -1.04 8.83 -12.85
CA ARG A 179 -0.06 9.90 -12.63
C ARG A 179 -0.71 11.29 -12.69
N ASN A 180 -1.66 11.51 -13.61
CA ASN A 180 -2.43 12.75 -13.68
C ASN A 180 -3.31 12.98 -12.45
N TYR A 181 -3.87 11.92 -11.89
CA TYR A 181 -4.57 11.96 -10.62
C TYR A 181 -3.60 12.34 -9.48
N LEU A 182 -2.45 11.67 -9.38
CA LEU A 182 -1.43 11.94 -8.36
C LEU A 182 -0.88 13.38 -8.46
N ASP A 183 -0.67 13.87 -9.66
CA ASP A 183 -0.19 15.26 -9.88
C ASP A 183 -1.11 16.30 -9.25
N LYS A 184 -2.41 16.03 -9.22
CA LYS A 184 -3.42 16.93 -8.66
C LYS A 184 -3.69 16.71 -7.16
N ASN A 185 -3.56 15.47 -6.67
CA ASN A 185 -4.10 15.07 -5.37
C ASN A 185 -3.03 14.64 -4.35
N LEU A 186 -1.77 14.48 -4.75
CA LEU A 186 -0.71 14.22 -3.77
C LEU A 186 -0.65 15.33 -2.72
N PRO A 187 -0.45 14.99 -1.44
CA PRO A 187 -0.18 15.98 -0.40
C PRO A 187 0.98 16.90 -0.77
N LYS A 188 1.10 18.02 -0.08
CA LYS A 188 2.25 18.92 -0.26
C LYS A 188 3.56 18.12 -0.12
N ALA A 189 4.48 18.33 -1.05
CA ALA A 189 5.76 17.63 -1.05
C ALA A 189 6.45 17.71 0.31
N ASN A 190 7.01 16.59 0.75
CA ASN A 190 7.69 16.41 2.02
C ASN A 190 6.84 16.64 3.28
N SER A 191 5.51 16.70 3.18
CA SER A 191 4.60 16.77 4.33
C SER A 191 4.15 15.38 4.82
N ARG A 192 4.40 14.34 4.04
CA ARG A 192 4.09 12.94 4.33
C ARG A 192 5.26 12.07 3.88
N MET A 193 5.34 10.85 4.39
CA MET A 193 6.36 9.88 3.97
C MET A 193 5.78 8.95 2.89
N ILE A 194 6.50 8.77 1.81
CA ILE A 194 6.16 7.81 0.77
C ILE A 194 7.39 6.96 0.47
N TYR A 195 7.23 5.65 0.66
CA TYR A 195 8.20 4.65 0.25
C TYR A 195 7.62 3.86 -0.93
N MET A 196 8.42 3.68 -1.96
CA MET A 196 8.10 2.77 -3.06
C MET A 196 9.31 1.88 -3.36
N ASP A 197 9.03 0.66 -3.78
CA ASP A 197 10.07 -0.21 -4.30
C ASP A 197 9.54 -1.11 -5.41
N ARG A 198 10.45 -1.79 -6.07
CA ARG A 198 10.19 -2.90 -6.97
C ARG A 198 11.40 -3.84 -7.05
N GLY A 199 11.14 -5.06 -7.46
CA GLY A 199 12.16 -5.93 -8.03
C GLY A 199 12.42 -5.65 -9.51
N ASP A 200 13.04 -6.61 -10.19
CA ASP A 200 13.27 -6.61 -11.63
C ASP A 200 13.04 -8.00 -12.28
N ALA A 201 12.51 -8.94 -11.50
CA ALA A 201 12.16 -10.28 -11.95
C ALA A 201 10.64 -10.51 -11.92
N THR A 202 10.17 -11.55 -12.59
CA THR A 202 8.75 -11.94 -12.70
C THR A 202 7.86 -10.76 -13.17
N LEU A 203 6.75 -10.46 -12.50
CA LEU A 203 5.87 -9.35 -12.88
C LEU A 203 6.57 -7.98 -12.73
N ASP A 204 7.47 -7.83 -11.77
CA ASP A 204 8.21 -6.58 -11.53
C ASP A 204 9.11 -6.19 -12.71
N ALA A 205 9.50 -7.14 -13.55
CA ALA A 205 10.28 -6.88 -14.78
C ALA A 205 9.56 -5.94 -15.77
N TYR A 206 8.23 -5.83 -15.67
CA TYR A 206 7.43 -4.93 -16.51
C TYR A 206 7.25 -3.52 -15.92
N TYR A 207 7.65 -3.28 -14.67
CA TYR A 207 7.37 -2.03 -13.94
C TYR A 207 8.32 -0.86 -14.21
N PRO A 208 9.59 -1.05 -14.66
CA PRO A 208 10.52 0.06 -14.81
C PRO A 208 9.96 1.27 -15.55
N PRO A 209 9.36 1.16 -16.77
CA PRO A 209 8.92 2.33 -17.50
C PRO A 209 7.77 3.11 -16.82
N TYR A 210 7.04 2.48 -15.94
CA TYR A 210 5.93 3.08 -15.17
C TYR A 210 6.44 3.73 -13.90
N GLN A 211 7.33 3.04 -13.16
CA GLN A 211 7.95 3.58 -11.96
C GLN A 211 8.83 4.78 -12.28
N ASP A 212 9.64 4.73 -13.34
CA ASP A 212 10.53 5.84 -13.75
C ASP A 212 9.72 7.12 -14.07
N LYS A 213 8.56 6.97 -14.69
CA LYS A 213 7.65 8.11 -14.96
C LYS A 213 7.02 8.65 -13.67
N LEU A 214 6.72 7.77 -12.70
CA LEU A 214 6.22 8.18 -11.39
C LEU A 214 7.31 8.88 -10.58
N ASP A 215 8.54 8.35 -10.55
CA ASP A 215 9.69 8.96 -9.90
C ASP A 215 9.98 10.36 -10.48
N SER A 216 9.86 10.49 -11.81
CA SER A 216 9.97 11.79 -12.50
C SER A 216 8.88 12.78 -12.07
N LEU A 217 7.64 12.31 -11.86
CA LEU A 217 6.55 13.13 -11.33
C LEU A 217 6.89 13.59 -9.90
N MET A 218 7.33 12.68 -9.04
CA MET A 218 7.67 12.99 -7.66
C MET A 218 8.79 14.02 -7.55
N ALA A 219 9.85 13.85 -8.34
CA ALA A 219 10.96 14.81 -8.43
C ALA A 219 10.48 16.21 -8.90
N ARG A 220 9.66 16.27 -9.97
CA ARG A 220 9.10 17.52 -10.49
C ARG A 220 8.21 18.23 -9.45
N LYS A 221 7.50 17.50 -8.62
CA LYS A 221 6.69 18.02 -7.51
C LYS A 221 7.51 18.43 -6.28
N GLY A 222 8.82 18.22 -6.30
CA GLY A 222 9.73 18.60 -5.21
C GLY A 222 9.83 17.60 -4.07
N TRP A 223 9.37 16.36 -4.28
CA TRP A 223 9.58 15.28 -3.31
C TRP A 223 11.04 14.84 -3.29
N LYS A 224 11.58 14.58 -2.12
CA LYS A 224 12.99 14.18 -1.92
C LYS A 224 13.18 13.39 -0.63
N THR A 225 14.28 12.68 -0.56
CA THR A 225 14.74 11.98 0.66
C THR A 225 14.83 12.95 1.86
N PRO A 226 14.40 12.54 3.07
CA PRO A 226 13.93 11.20 3.43
C PRO A 226 12.43 10.97 3.22
N MET A 227 11.67 11.96 2.76
CA MET A 227 10.20 11.88 2.67
C MET A 227 9.71 11.15 1.41
N TRP A 228 10.57 10.99 0.41
CA TRP A 228 10.37 10.16 -0.77
C TRP A 228 11.54 9.21 -0.94
N ILE A 229 11.23 7.93 -0.99
CA ILE A 229 12.20 6.85 -1.23
C ILE A 229 11.64 5.98 -2.35
N SER A 230 12.44 5.77 -3.39
CA SER A 230 12.17 4.79 -4.45
C SER A 230 13.38 3.89 -4.59
N LYS A 231 13.17 2.56 -4.49
CA LYS A 231 14.25 1.57 -4.51
C LYS A 231 14.02 0.49 -5.56
N VAL A 232 15.10 -0.05 -6.09
CA VAL A 232 15.10 -1.25 -6.93
C VAL A 232 15.90 -2.34 -6.20
N PHE A 233 15.33 -3.55 -6.16
CA PHE A 233 15.96 -4.73 -5.59
C PHE A 233 16.29 -5.72 -6.69
N PRO A 234 17.53 -5.74 -7.21
CA PRO A 234 17.91 -6.63 -8.31
C PRO A 234 17.71 -8.11 -7.97
N GLY A 235 17.13 -8.85 -8.89
CA GLY A 235 16.82 -10.27 -8.74
C GLY A 235 15.55 -10.58 -7.97
N ALA A 236 14.93 -9.59 -7.30
CA ALA A 236 13.70 -9.80 -6.56
C ALA A 236 12.49 -9.89 -7.51
N GLY A 237 11.57 -10.80 -7.20
CA GLY A 237 10.32 -11.01 -7.91
C GLY A 237 9.10 -10.38 -7.21
N HIS A 238 7.94 -10.69 -7.77
CA HIS A 238 6.63 -10.24 -7.29
C HIS A 238 5.99 -11.29 -6.38
N THR A 239 6.60 -11.54 -5.21
CA THR A 239 6.17 -12.57 -4.27
C THR A 239 6.28 -12.10 -2.83
N GLU A 240 5.48 -12.72 -1.94
CA GLU A 240 5.52 -12.46 -0.50
C GLU A 240 6.92 -12.74 0.09
N GLU A 241 7.59 -13.79 -0.36
CA GLU A 241 8.96 -14.11 0.08
C GLU A 241 9.96 -13.00 -0.29
N ASP A 242 9.84 -12.44 -1.50
CA ASP A 242 10.72 -11.37 -1.93
C ASP A 242 10.39 -10.04 -1.24
N TRP A 243 9.12 -9.78 -0.90
CA TRP A 243 8.74 -8.62 -0.09
C TRP A 243 9.24 -8.77 1.34
N ASN A 244 9.11 -9.97 1.95
CA ASN A 244 9.66 -10.26 3.29
C ASN A 244 11.13 -9.88 3.41
N LYS A 245 11.98 -10.32 2.45
CA LYS A 245 13.44 -10.09 2.45
C LYS A 245 13.84 -8.61 2.42
N ARG A 246 12.90 -7.70 2.16
CA ARG A 246 13.20 -6.27 2.03
C ARG A 246 12.34 -5.36 2.94
N LEU A 247 11.59 -5.97 3.87
CA LEU A 247 10.77 -5.24 4.84
C LEU A 247 11.58 -4.39 5.83
N ASP A 248 12.86 -4.72 6.04
CA ASP A 248 13.74 -4.02 6.99
C ASP A 248 14.61 -2.94 6.32
N ASN A 249 14.30 -2.58 5.06
CA ASN A 249 14.99 -1.59 4.25
C ASN A 249 14.23 -0.27 4.14
#